data_9481d695369efc314b1a0acbdf9d6a58
#
_entry.id   9481d695369efc314b1a0acbdf9d6a58
#
_cell.length_a   1.000
_cell.length_b   1.000
_cell.length_c   1.000
_cell.angle_alpha   90.00
_cell.angle_beta   90.00
_cell.angle_gamma   90.00
#
_symmetry.space_group_name_H-M   'P 1'
#
loop_
_entity.id
_entity.type
_entity.pdbx_description
1 polymer ?
#
loop_
_entity_poly.entity_id
_entity_poly.type
_entity_poly.pdbx_seq_one_letter_code
_entity_poly.pdbx_strand_id
1 'polypeptide(L)'
;MISEAIDRCFPRLATMPELKAELVKISQLHRFEAGTVILKQGSYIKVIPLLISGLAKVFKEEPEEGNEVLLYYIKPGESCVMSVTTLVKNQTSQVKAVIEEDSEVVIIPAEQALAIAKKYPKWNEFIYDLFNLKFEELLQVIEILTFSKKDKRLLEYLKKEAKLKDRRILHTTHQQIAYDLGSSREVISRLLKKLEQEGFIHLKQGAIEIVDNT
;
A
#
# COMPACT_ATOMS: atom_id res chain seq x y z
N MET A 1 9.40 28.43 6.67
CA MET A 1 10.12 27.14 6.76
C MET A 1 9.20 26.01 7.26
N ILE A 2 9.19 25.57 8.58
CA ILE A 2 8.33 24.44 9.00
C ILE A 2 6.83 24.74 8.81
N SER A 3 6.38 25.95 9.18
CA SER A 3 4.97 26.38 9.01
C SER A 3 4.50 26.28 7.56
N GLU A 4 5.27 26.79 6.63
CA GLU A 4 4.97 26.74 5.17
C GLU A 4 5.00 25.31 4.64
N ALA A 5 5.91 24.48 5.14
CA ALA A 5 5.99 23.08 4.79
C ALA A 5 4.73 22.31 5.24
N ILE A 6 4.24 22.59 6.46
CA ILE A 6 2.98 22.03 6.96
C ILE A 6 1.80 22.52 6.11
N ASP A 7 1.74 23.81 5.76
CA ASP A 7 0.66 24.36 4.93
C ASP A 7 0.59 23.68 3.56
N ARG A 8 1.75 23.46 2.95
CA ARG A 8 1.85 22.87 1.61
C ARG A 8 1.56 21.38 1.60
N CYS A 9 2.14 20.61 2.56
CA CYS A 9 2.13 19.16 2.49
C CYS A 9 1.05 18.51 3.38
N PHE A 10 0.59 19.21 4.43
CA PHE A 10 -0.37 18.70 5.39
C PHE A 10 -1.57 19.63 5.55
N PRO A 11 -2.39 19.82 4.50
CA PRO A 11 -3.48 20.80 4.50
C PRO A 11 -4.48 20.59 5.64
N ARG A 12 -4.72 19.33 6.07
CA ARG A 12 -5.58 19.07 7.23
C ARG A 12 -5.00 19.61 8.55
N LEU A 13 -3.68 19.48 8.74
CA LEU A 13 -3.02 20.06 9.93
C LEU A 13 -2.96 21.59 9.86
N ALA A 14 -2.85 22.12 8.65
CA ALA A 14 -2.82 23.57 8.40
C ALA A 14 -4.14 24.26 8.79
N THR A 15 -5.29 23.59 8.69
CA THR A 15 -6.61 24.12 9.09
C THR A 15 -6.81 24.24 10.62
N MET A 16 -5.83 23.81 11.42
CA MET A 16 -5.89 23.81 12.87
C MET A 16 -4.79 24.69 13.47
N PRO A 17 -5.03 26.01 13.64
CA PRO A 17 -3.98 26.95 13.98
C PRO A 17 -3.24 26.63 15.27
N GLU A 18 -3.93 26.18 16.31
CA GLU A 18 -3.35 25.84 17.62
C GLU A 18 -2.44 24.60 17.51
N LEU A 19 -2.92 23.52 16.87
CA LEU A 19 -2.13 22.32 16.63
C LEU A 19 -0.92 22.64 15.76
N LYS A 20 -1.10 23.38 14.68
CA LYS A 20 -0.02 23.81 13.79
C LYS A 20 1.04 24.61 14.55
N ALA A 21 0.64 25.59 15.36
CA ALA A 21 1.57 26.39 16.16
C ALA A 21 2.38 25.53 17.14
N GLU A 22 1.72 24.55 17.75
CA GLU A 22 2.38 23.62 18.67
C GLU A 22 3.36 22.70 17.89
N LEU A 23 2.95 22.14 16.75
CA LEU A 23 3.82 21.34 15.88
C LEU A 23 5.06 22.13 15.45
N VAL A 24 4.90 23.38 14.99
CA VAL A 24 6.02 24.25 14.59
C VAL A 24 7.01 24.47 15.74
N LYS A 25 6.50 24.61 16.97
CA LYS A 25 7.32 24.87 18.17
C LYS A 25 8.16 23.67 18.58
N ILE A 26 7.63 22.43 18.45
CA ILE A 26 8.25 21.22 19.01
C ILE A 26 9.01 20.40 17.98
N SER A 27 8.83 20.66 16.70
CA SER A 27 9.43 19.88 15.61
C SER A 27 10.68 20.55 15.05
N GLN A 28 11.49 19.73 14.36
CA GLN A 28 12.68 20.17 13.66
C GLN A 28 12.64 19.70 12.21
N LEU A 29 13.15 20.52 11.28
CA LEU A 29 13.31 20.14 9.89
C LEU A 29 14.69 19.54 9.68
N HIS A 30 14.74 18.32 9.17
CA HIS A 30 15.97 17.62 8.83
C HIS A 30 16.01 17.29 7.34
N ARG A 31 17.22 17.23 6.79
CA ARG A 31 17.49 16.73 5.44
C ARG A 31 18.21 15.41 5.56
N PHE A 32 17.78 14.46 4.76
CA PHE A 32 18.36 13.12 4.69
C PHE A 32 18.69 12.81 3.23
N GLU A 33 19.90 12.29 3.01
CA GLU A 33 20.33 11.81 1.70
C GLU A 33 19.72 10.43 1.40
N ALA A 34 19.56 10.13 0.12
CA ALA A 34 19.15 8.81 -0.35
C ALA A 34 20.02 7.69 0.26
N GLY A 35 19.41 6.56 0.62
CA GLY A 35 20.06 5.44 1.30
C GLY A 35 20.12 5.58 2.82
N THR A 36 19.77 6.73 3.41
CA THR A 36 19.77 6.90 4.87
C THR A 36 18.71 6.04 5.54
N VAL A 37 19.10 5.20 6.51
CA VAL A 37 18.17 4.43 7.35
C VAL A 37 17.65 5.34 8.46
N ILE A 38 16.37 5.73 8.38
CA ILE A 38 15.72 6.61 9.37
C ILE A 38 15.00 5.83 10.48
N LEU A 39 14.74 4.55 10.28
CA LEU A 39 14.18 3.64 11.27
C LEU A 39 14.73 2.23 11.06
N LYS A 40 15.25 1.62 12.13
CA LYS A 40 15.70 0.22 12.12
C LYS A 40 14.63 -0.68 12.73
N GLN A 41 14.40 -1.85 12.13
CA GLN A 41 13.58 -2.90 12.74
C GLN A 41 14.17 -3.29 14.10
N GLY A 42 13.33 -3.56 15.09
CA GLY A 42 13.74 -3.87 16.47
C GLY A 42 14.11 -2.67 17.33
N SER A 43 14.17 -1.44 16.78
CA SER A 43 14.47 -0.23 17.58
C SER A 43 13.20 0.40 18.17
N TYR A 44 13.34 1.08 19.32
CA TYR A 44 12.27 1.91 19.87
C TYR A 44 12.09 3.19 19.05
N ILE A 45 10.83 3.63 18.92
CA ILE A 45 10.48 4.85 18.22
C ILE A 45 10.83 6.05 19.09
N LYS A 46 11.70 6.90 18.60
CA LYS A 46 12.13 8.14 19.27
C LYS A 46 11.48 9.38 18.67
N VAL A 47 11.03 9.28 17.43
CA VAL A 47 10.46 10.41 16.68
C VAL A 47 9.36 9.93 15.72
N ILE A 48 8.44 10.83 15.39
CA ILE A 48 7.47 10.66 14.31
C ILE A 48 7.90 11.54 13.14
N PRO A 49 8.22 10.97 11.97
CA PRO A 49 8.58 11.73 10.78
C PRO A 49 7.34 12.19 10.02
N LEU A 50 7.33 13.44 9.55
CA LEU A 50 6.38 13.95 8.55
C LEU A 50 7.19 14.29 7.28
N LEU A 51 6.96 13.57 6.18
CA LEU A 51 7.72 13.78 4.94
C LEU A 51 7.23 15.02 4.21
N ILE A 52 8.16 15.93 3.88
CA ILE A 52 7.89 17.20 3.21
C ILE A 52 8.23 17.13 1.72
N SER A 53 9.35 16.47 1.39
CA SER A 53 9.80 16.24 0.01
C SER A 53 10.59 14.95 -0.08
N GLY A 54 10.78 14.43 -1.29
CA GLY A 54 11.48 13.18 -1.54
C GLY A 54 10.58 11.95 -1.40
N LEU A 55 11.18 10.81 -1.11
CA LEU A 55 10.51 9.50 -1.01
C LEU A 55 11.22 8.63 0.03
N ALA A 56 10.45 7.89 0.82
CA ALA A 56 11.00 6.86 1.69
C ALA A 56 10.31 5.51 1.46
N LYS A 57 11.05 4.42 1.68
CA LYS A 57 10.58 3.04 1.59
C LYS A 57 10.47 2.44 2.98
N VAL A 58 9.43 1.66 3.21
CA VAL A 58 9.23 0.91 4.44
C VAL A 58 9.25 -0.59 4.13
N PHE A 59 10.17 -1.29 4.78
CA PHE A 59 10.40 -2.72 4.60
C PHE A 59 10.13 -3.49 5.88
N LYS A 60 9.82 -4.76 5.71
CA LYS A 60 9.96 -5.76 6.76
C LYS A 60 11.13 -6.67 6.40
N GLU A 61 12.07 -6.79 7.33
CA GLU A 61 13.20 -7.70 7.22
C GLU A 61 12.83 -9.07 7.81
N GLU A 62 13.17 -10.13 7.11
CA GLU A 62 13.04 -11.49 7.61
C GLU A 62 14.33 -11.87 8.35
N PRO A 63 14.24 -12.18 9.66
CA PRO A 63 15.45 -12.36 10.49
C PRO A 63 16.36 -13.51 10.06
N GLU A 64 15.80 -14.58 9.47
CA GLU A 64 16.54 -15.82 9.18
C GLU A 64 17.25 -15.79 7.83
N GLU A 65 16.66 -15.19 6.80
CA GLU A 65 17.19 -15.20 5.44
C GLU A 65 17.72 -13.84 4.96
N GLY A 66 17.50 -12.78 5.75
CA GLY A 66 17.91 -11.42 5.38
C GLY A 66 17.12 -10.83 4.21
N ASN A 67 16.02 -11.47 3.81
CA ASN A 67 15.14 -10.98 2.77
C ASN A 67 14.38 -9.75 3.26
N GLU A 68 14.24 -8.74 2.38
CA GLU A 68 13.47 -7.54 2.65
C GLU A 68 12.18 -7.56 1.82
N VAL A 69 11.04 -7.36 2.47
CA VAL A 69 9.74 -7.20 1.79
C VAL A 69 9.33 -5.74 1.86
N LEU A 70 9.23 -5.07 0.71
CA LEU A 70 8.71 -3.72 0.62
C LEU A 70 7.22 -3.74 1.00
N LEU A 71 6.86 -2.96 2.02
CA LEU A 71 5.47 -2.85 2.47
C LEU A 71 4.76 -1.69 1.81
N TYR A 72 5.36 -0.49 1.86
CA TYR A 72 4.80 0.73 1.25
C TYR A 72 5.85 1.83 1.12
N TYR A 73 5.49 2.86 0.36
CA TYR A 73 6.22 4.11 0.30
C TYR A 73 5.61 5.16 1.22
N ILE A 74 6.45 6.08 1.71
CA ILE A 74 6.04 7.32 2.38
C ILE A 74 6.30 8.46 1.40
N LYS A 75 5.26 9.21 1.07
CA LYS A 75 5.26 10.33 0.12
C LYS A 75 5.13 11.67 0.87
N PRO A 76 5.43 12.82 0.22
CA PRO A 76 5.16 14.13 0.80
C PRO A 76 3.70 14.24 1.28
N GLY A 77 3.51 14.75 2.50
CA GLY A 77 2.20 14.80 3.16
C GLY A 77 1.86 13.55 3.99
N GLU A 78 2.75 12.58 4.07
CA GLU A 78 2.56 11.34 4.82
C GLU A 78 3.55 11.19 5.97
N SER A 79 3.27 10.20 6.82
CA SER A 79 4.11 9.76 7.94
C SER A 79 4.27 8.24 7.92
N CYS A 80 5.21 7.73 8.68
CA CYS A 80 5.34 6.29 8.92
C CYS A 80 4.26 5.81 9.91
N VAL A 81 3.18 5.25 9.41
CA VAL A 81 2.05 4.77 10.24
C VAL A 81 2.48 3.70 11.23
N MET A 82 3.44 2.83 10.85
CA MET A 82 3.99 1.82 11.75
C MET A 82 4.76 2.44 12.92
N SER A 83 5.43 3.59 12.72
CA SER A 83 6.08 4.31 13.83
C SER A 83 5.06 4.81 14.85
N VAL A 84 3.92 5.34 14.40
CA VAL A 84 2.88 5.86 15.29
C VAL A 84 2.27 4.75 16.13
N THR A 85 1.88 3.62 15.53
CA THR A 85 1.31 2.47 16.28
C THR A 85 2.28 1.87 17.27
N THR A 86 3.53 1.71 16.85
CA THR A 86 4.60 1.16 17.69
C THR A 86 4.87 2.07 18.90
N LEU A 87 4.87 3.39 18.69
CA LEU A 87 5.03 4.37 19.76
C LEU A 87 3.90 4.27 20.78
N VAL A 88 2.64 4.25 20.33
CA VAL A 88 1.47 4.16 21.23
C VAL A 88 1.48 2.88 22.06
N LYS A 89 1.97 1.76 21.50
CA LYS A 89 2.08 0.47 22.18
C LYS A 89 3.35 0.31 23.01
N ASN A 90 4.26 1.29 22.98
CA ASN A 90 5.58 1.21 23.63
C ASN A 90 6.34 -0.09 23.27
N GLN A 91 6.35 -0.43 21.99
CA GLN A 91 7.01 -1.62 21.43
C GLN A 91 8.19 -1.22 20.54
N THR A 92 8.98 -2.19 20.11
CA THR A 92 10.00 -1.99 19.10
C THR A 92 9.42 -2.04 17.70
N SER A 93 10.02 -1.32 16.76
CA SER A 93 9.58 -1.28 15.36
C SER A 93 9.60 -2.66 14.73
N GLN A 94 8.53 -3.00 14.05
CA GLN A 94 8.42 -4.21 13.22
C GLN A 94 8.91 -3.99 11.79
N VAL A 95 9.38 -2.76 11.48
CA VAL A 95 9.75 -2.36 10.13
C VAL A 95 11.03 -1.54 10.14
N LYS A 96 11.71 -1.52 8.99
CA LYS A 96 12.82 -0.64 8.64
C LYS A 96 12.31 0.44 7.68
N ALA A 97 12.77 1.68 7.82
CA ALA A 97 12.48 2.75 6.87
C ALA A 97 13.78 3.37 6.34
N VAL A 98 13.85 3.52 5.02
CA VAL A 98 15.02 4.02 4.28
C VAL A 98 14.59 5.15 3.36
N ILE A 99 15.37 6.22 3.31
CA ILE A 99 15.19 7.29 2.35
C ILE A 99 15.55 6.78 0.95
N GLU A 100 14.64 6.89 0.01
CA GLU A 100 14.86 6.48 -1.39
C GLU A 100 15.39 7.63 -2.24
N GLU A 101 14.87 8.84 -2.02
CA GLU A 101 15.27 10.08 -2.68
C GLU A 101 15.59 11.12 -1.61
N ASP A 102 16.55 12.02 -1.87
CA ASP A 102 16.90 13.10 -0.95
C ASP A 102 15.64 13.79 -0.41
N SER A 103 15.50 13.83 0.90
CA SER A 103 14.25 14.14 1.55
C SER A 103 14.38 15.22 2.62
N GLU A 104 13.37 16.09 2.69
CA GLU A 104 13.13 16.97 3.83
C GLU A 104 12.04 16.34 4.72
N VAL A 105 12.34 16.23 6.01
CA VAL A 105 11.46 15.57 6.99
C VAL A 105 11.32 16.45 8.21
N VAL A 106 10.08 16.73 8.60
CA VAL A 106 9.78 17.34 9.89
C VAL A 106 9.71 16.24 10.94
N ILE A 107 10.56 16.35 11.95
CA ILE A 107 10.74 15.37 13.02
C ILE A 107 10.04 15.86 14.28
N ILE A 108 9.11 15.06 14.81
CA ILE A 108 8.38 15.31 16.05
C ILE A 108 8.89 14.32 17.11
N PRO A 109 9.44 14.78 18.26
CA PRO A 109 9.86 13.88 19.33
C PRO A 109 8.68 13.03 19.84
N ALA A 110 8.94 11.75 20.11
CA ALA A 110 7.91 10.75 20.45
C ALA A 110 7.02 11.16 21.63
N GLU A 111 7.62 11.65 22.72
CA GLU A 111 6.86 12.10 23.91
C GLU A 111 5.91 13.26 23.58
N GLN A 112 6.35 14.19 22.74
CA GLN A 112 5.54 15.32 22.30
C GLN A 112 4.44 14.89 21.34
N ALA A 113 4.72 13.93 20.45
CA ALA A 113 3.68 13.34 19.58
C ALA A 113 2.57 12.65 20.40
N LEU A 114 2.91 11.94 21.48
CA LEU A 114 1.94 11.37 22.41
C LEU A 114 1.13 12.43 23.16
N ALA A 115 1.76 13.55 23.57
CA ALA A 115 1.08 14.66 24.21
C ALA A 115 0.07 15.33 23.24
N ILE A 116 0.47 15.55 21.98
CA ILE A 116 -0.40 16.06 20.91
C ILE A 116 -1.59 15.11 20.68
N ALA A 117 -1.36 13.80 20.60
CA ALA A 117 -2.41 12.82 20.37
C ALA A 117 -3.48 12.83 21.49
N LYS A 118 -3.08 13.14 22.73
CA LYS A 118 -4.02 13.29 23.86
C LYS A 118 -4.77 14.62 23.84
N LYS A 119 -4.10 15.69 23.39
CA LYS A 119 -4.64 17.06 23.43
C LYS A 119 -5.53 17.40 22.24
N TYR A 120 -5.21 16.87 21.06
CA TYR A 120 -5.84 17.22 19.81
C TYR A 120 -6.47 15.99 19.12
N PRO A 121 -7.78 15.75 19.27
CA PRO A 121 -8.46 14.63 18.58
C PRO A 121 -8.28 14.65 17.07
N LYS A 122 -8.17 15.83 16.46
CA LYS A 122 -7.92 16.02 15.02
C LYS A 122 -6.57 15.48 14.54
N TRP A 123 -5.56 15.44 15.43
CA TRP A 123 -4.31 14.75 15.13
C TRP A 123 -4.55 13.25 14.93
N ASN A 124 -5.39 12.64 15.77
CA ASN A 124 -5.72 11.24 15.65
C ASN A 124 -6.53 10.97 14.38
N GLU A 125 -7.43 11.86 13.97
CA GLU A 125 -8.15 11.77 12.69
C GLU A 125 -7.16 11.76 11.52
N PHE A 126 -6.17 12.66 11.51
CA PHE A 126 -5.11 12.67 10.49
C PHE A 126 -4.34 11.34 10.46
N ILE A 127 -3.99 10.78 11.62
CA ILE A 127 -3.30 9.48 11.69
C ILE A 127 -4.18 8.34 11.16
N TYR A 128 -5.48 8.34 11.49
CA TYR A 128 -6.42 7.33 10.96
C TYR A 128 -6.58 7.42 9.44
N ASP A 129 -6.59 8.63 8.87
CA ASP A 129 -6.62 8.80 7.41
C ASP A 129 -5.37 8.24 6.74
N LEU A 130 -4.18 8.45 7.32
CA LEU A 130 -2.95 7.82 6.85
C LEU A 130 -3.01 6.30 6.92
N PHE A 131 -3.59 5.76 8.00
CA PHE A 131 -3.81 4.31 8.12
C PHE A 131 -4.72 3.77 7.02
N ASN A 132 -5.86 4.43 6.82
CA ASN A 132 -6.81 4.04 5.77
C ASN A 132 -6.15 4.07 4.40
N LEU A 133 -5.40 5.13 4.08
CA LEU A 133 -4.65 5.24 2.83
C LEU A 133 -3.69 4.05 2.63
N LYS A 134 -2.88 3.72 3.65
CA LYS A 134 -1.92 2.61 3.55
C LYS A 134 -2.59 1.25 3.54
N PHE A 135 -3.72 1.10 4.21
CA PHE A 135 -4.52 -0.11 4.17
C PHE A 135 -5.14 -0.33 2.78
N GLU A 136 -5.66 0.71 2.14
CA GLU A 136 -6.16 0.65 0.76
C GLU A 136 -5.04 0.31 -0.24
N GLU A 137 -3.85 0.93 -0.12
CA GLU A 137 -2.68 0.58 -0.93
C GLU A 137 -2.34 -0.92 -0.78
N LEU A 138 -2.35 -1.45 0.45
CA LEU A 138 -2.09 -2.87 0.72
C LEU A 138 -3.16 -3.78 0.11
N LEU A 139 -4.44 -3.43 0.23
CA LEU A 139 -5.54 -4.18 -0.39
C LEU A 139 -5.39 -4.25 -1.92
N GLN A 140 -4.98 -3.15 -2.56
CA GLN A 140 -4.70 -3.13 -4.00
C GLN A 140 -3.56 -4.10 -4.37
N VAL A 141 -2.46 -4.13 -3.59
CA VAL A 141 -1.36 -5.08 -3.82
C VAL A 141 -1.83 -6.53 -3.66
N ILE A 142 -2.61 -6.83 -2.61
CA ILE A 142 -3.19 -8.17 -2.41
C ILE A 142 -4.12 -8.52 -3.57
N GLU A 143 -4.91 -7.58 -4.03
CA GLU A 143 -5.80 -7.77 -5.18
C GLU A 143 -4.99 -8.12 -6.43
N ILE A 144 -3.97 -7.33 -6.78
CA ILE A 144 -3.08 -7.59 -7.93
C ILE A 144 -2.43 -8.97 -7.82
N LEU A 145 -1.85 -9.33 -6.67
CA LEU A 145 -1.19 -10.61 -6.47
C LEU A 145 -2.16 -11.80 -6.54
N THR A 146 -3.36 -11.63 -6.04
CA THR A 146 -4.38 -12.69 -6.00
C THR A 146 -5.02 -12.86 -7.36
N PHE A 147 -5.33 -11.75 -8.05
CA PHE A 147 -5.99 -11.80 -9.36
C PHE A 147 -5.01 -12.16 -10.46
N SER A 148 -3.77 -11.69 -10.49
CA SER A 148 -2.79 -12.08 -11.50
C SER A 148 -2.54 -13.60 -11.54
N LYS A 149 -2.50 -14.26 -10.38
CA LYS A 149 -2.39 -15.72 -10.31
C LYS A 149 -3.66 -16.43 -10.79
N LYS A 150 -4.84 -15.89 -10.45
CA LYS A 150 -6.13 -16.47 -10.86
C LYS A 150 -6.42 -16.21 -12.32
N ASP A 151 -6.10 -15.04 -12.85
CA ASP A 151 -6.23 -14.71 -14.28
C ASP A 151 -5.38 -15.65 -15.12
N LYS A 152 -4.11 -15.81 -14.76
CA LYS A 152 -3.19 -16.72 -15.45
C LYS A 152 -3.69 -18.16 -15.39
N ARG A 153 -4.14 -18.62 -14.21
CA ARG A 153 -4.70 -19.96 -14.02
C ARG A 153 -5.99 -20.16 -14.83
N LEU A 154 -6.86 -19.15 -14.91
CA LEU A 154 -8.07 -19.18 -15.72
C LEU A 154 -7.74 -19.25 -17.21
N LEU A 155 -6.82 -18.40 -17.69
CA LEU A 155 -6.41 -18.40 -19.09
C LEU A 155 -5.74 -19.73 -19.49
N GLU A 156 -4.87 -20.29 -18.64
CA GLU A 156 -4.26 -21.61 -18.85
C GLU A 156 -5.31 -22.73 -18.90
N TYR A 157 -6.31 -22.68 -17.99
CA TYR A 157 -7.44 -23.62 -18.01
C TYR A 157 -8.20 -23.55 -19.33
N LEU A 158 -8.58 -22.34 -19.78
CA LEU A 158 -9.30 -22.14 -21.05
C LEU A 158 -8.49 -22.64 -22.26
N LYS A 159 -7.20 -22.30 -22.32
CA LYS A 159 -6.29 -22.79 -23.39
C LYS A 159 -6.16 -24.32 -23.40
N LYS A 160 -6.06 -24.92 -22.21
CA LYS A 160 -6.01 -26.38 -22.05
C LYS A 160 -7.29 -27.05 -22.54
N GLU A 161 -8.45 -26.53 -22.15
CA GLU A 161 -9.77 -27.03 -22.57
C GLU A 161 -9.96 -26.90 -24.08
N ALA A 162 -9.53 -25.78 -24.68
CA ALA A 162 -9.59 -25.55 -26.12
C ALA A 162 -8.74 -26.57 -26.91
N LYS A 163 -7.51 -26.79 -26.41
CA LYS A 163 -6.59 -27.77 -27.00
C LYS A 163 -7.10 -29.22 -26.90
N LEU A 164 -7.66 -29.58 -25.75
CA LEU A 164 -8.22 -30.92 -25.52
C LEU A 164 -9.42 -31.23 -26.44
N LYS A 165 -10.24 -30.21 -26.70
CA LYS A 165 -11.46 -30.32 -27.53
C LYS A 165 -11.24 -30.00 -29.00
N ASP A 166 -10.02 -29.60 -29.35
CA ASP A 166 -9.64 -29.11 -30.70
C ASP A 166 -10.61 -28.02 -31.23
N ARG A 167 -10.95 -27.06 -30.33
CA ARG A 167 -11.95 -26.00 -30.59
C ARG A 167 -11.49 -24.69 -29.96
N ARG A 168 -11.56 -23.59 -30.75
CA ARG A 168 -11.33 -22.23 -30.21
C ARG A 168 -12.51 -21.66 -29.43
N ILE A 169 -13.70 -22.20 -29.65
CA ILE A 169 -14.92 -21.77 -28.97
C ILE A 169 -15.32 -22.85 -27.95
N LEU A 170 -15.33 -22.46 -26.69
CA LEU A 170 -15.67 -23.32 -25.56
C LEU A 170 -17.13 -23.04 -25.15
N HIS A 171 -18.02 -23.99 -25.31
CA HIS A 171 -19.37 -23.94 -24.76
C HIS A 171 -19.32 -24.37 -23.29
N THR A 172 -19.33 -23.40 -22.40
CA THR A 172 -19.26 -23.61 -20.95
C THR A 172 -19.92 -22.45 -20.20
N THR A 173 -20.23 -22.66 -18.93
CA THR A 173 -20.80 -21.64 -18.06
C THR A 173 -19.78 -21.13 -17.05
N HIS A 174 -19.96 -19.88 -16.59
CA HIS A 174 -19.12 -19.31 -15.53
C HIS A 174 -19.19 -20.15 -14.24
N GLN A 175 -20.35 -20.80 -13.98
CA GLN A 175 -20.53 -21.69 -12.84
C GLN A 175 -19.68 -22.97 -12.96
N GLN A 176 -19.62 -23.55 -14.16
CA GLN A 176 -18.79 -24.76 -14.42
C GLN A 176 -17.32 -24.45 -14.23
N ILE A 177 -16.85 -23.35 -14.82
CA ILE A 177 -15.45 -22.89 -14.68
C ILE A 177 -15.12 -22.63 -13.20
N ALA A 178 -16.06 -22.03 -12.46
CA ALA A 178 -15.91 -21.76 -11.04
C ALA A 178 -15.76 -23.07 -10.23
N TYR A 179 -16.54 -24.06 -10.54
CA TYR A 179 -16.45 -25.40 -9.93
C TYR A 179 -15.10 -26.06 -10.22
N ASP A 180 -14.68 -26.07 -11.49
CA ASP A 180 -13.45 -26.71 -11.95
C ASP A 180 -12.18 -26.05 -11.37
N LEU A 181 -12.24 -24.73 -11.13
CA LEU A 181 -11.12 -23.95 -10.59
C LEU A 181 -11.18 -23.73 -9.06
N GLY A 182 -12.20 -24.27 -8.38
CA GLY A 182 -12.40 -24.06 -6.94
C GLY A 182 -12.58 -22.59 -6.57
N SER A 183 -13.39 -21.85 -7.35
CA SER A 183 -13.66 -20.42 -7.20
C SER A 183 -15.15 -20.12 -7.14
N SER A 184 -15.55 -18.86 -6.90
CA SER A 184 -16.95 -18.47 -7.02
C SER A 184 -17.29 -18.00 -8.44
N ARG A 185 -18.57 -18.11 -8.83
CA ARG A 185 -19.09 -17.66 -10.12
C ARG A 185 -18.81 -16.16 -10.34
N GLU A 186 -18.98 -15.34 -9.30
CA GLU A 186 -18.78 -13.89 -9.32
C GLU A 186 -17.31 -13.56 -9.65
N VAL A 187 -16.36 -14.26 -9.02
CA VAL A 187 -14.92 -14.12 -9.29
C VAL A 187 -14.61 -14.49 -10.73
N ILE A 188 -15.06 -15.66 -11.19
CA ILE A 188 -14.85 -16.09 -12.59
C ILE A 188 -15.46 -15.09 -13.58
N SER A 189 -16.67 -14.60 -13.32
CA SER A 189 -17.31 -13.61 -14.20
C SER A 189 -16.51 -12.32 -14.34
N ARG A 190 -15.92 -11.84 -13.25
CA ARG A 190 -15.05 -10.65 -13.25
C ARG A 190 -13.73 -10.90 -13.99
N LEU A 191 -13.11 -12.06 -13.76
CA LEU A 191 -11.87 -12.44 -14.42
C LEU A 191 -12.04 -12.62 -15.93
N LEU A 192 -13.12 -13.23 -16.37
CA LEU A 192 -13.43 -13.37 -17.80
C LEU A 192 -13.63 -12.01 -18.48
N LYS A 193 -14.33 -11.07 -17.84
CA LYS A 193 -14.46 -9.71 -18.37
C LYS A 193 -13.10 -9.01 -18.49
N LYS A 194 -12.20 -9.21 -17.52
CA LYS A 194 -10.86 -8.66 -17.57
C LYS A 194 -10.04 -9.28 -18.72
N LEU A 195 -10.04 -10.61 -18.88
CA LEU A 195 -9.36 -11.28 -20.00
C LEU A 195 -9.92 -10.83 -21.37
N GLU A 196 -11.20 -10.52 -21.47
CA GLU A 196 -11.81 -9.95 -22.65
C GLU A 196 -11.31 -8.52 -22.93
N GLN A 197 -11.25 -7.67 -21.91
CA GLN A 197 -10.69 -6.30 -22.02
C GLN A 197 -9.20 -6.30 -22.41
N GLU A 198 -8.46 -7.29 -21.97
CA GLU A 198 -7.05 -7.50 -22.30
C GLU A 198 -6.86 -8.18 -23.69
N GLY A 199 -7.96 -8.55 -24.36
CA GLY A 199 -7.94 -9.12 -25.72
C GLY A 199 -7.53 -10.59 -25.81
N PHE A 200 -7.53 -11.33 -24.69
CA PHE A 200 -7.20 -12.75 -24.68
C PHE A 200 -8.37 -13.66 -25.08
N ILE A 201 -9.59 -13.19 -24.89
CA ILE A 201 -10.82 -13.93 -25.16
C ILE A 201 -11.91 -13.01 -25.67
N HIS A 202 -12.98 -13.58 -26.30
CA HIS A 202 -14.26 -12.92 -26.56
C HIS A 202 -15.39 -13.69 -25.88
N LEU A 203 -16.19 -12.98 -25.09
CA LEU A 203 -17.38 -13.53 -24.45
C LEU A 203 -18.56 -13.52 -25.41
N LYS A 204 -19.17 -14.69 -25.63
CA LYS A 204 -20.39 -14.88 -26.42
C LYS A 204 -21.49 -15.46 -25.54
N GLN A 205 -22.72 -15.43 -25.99
CA GLN A 205 -23.83 -16.01 -25.25
C GLN A 205 -23.62 -17.53 -25.07
N GLY A 206 -23.33 -17.98 -23.85
CA GLY A 206 -23.06 -19.38 -23.51
C GLY A 206 -21.76 -19.95 -24.06
N ALA A 207 -20.83 -19.11 -24.54
CA ALA A 207 -19.55 -19.56 -25.08
C ALA A 207 -18.42 -18.54 -24.85
N ILE A 208 -17.19 -19.04 -24.84
CA ILE A 208 -15.97 -18.26 -24.71
C ILE A 208 -15.06 -18.62 -25.90
N GLU A 209 -14.68 -17.62 -26.68
CA GLU A 209 -13.75 -17.76 -27.77
C GLU A 209 -12.37 -17.31 -27.36
N ILE A 210 -11.36 -18.14 -27.60
CA ILE A 210 -9.96 -17.82 -27.28
C ILE A 210 -9.33 -17.11 -28.46
N VAL A 211 -8.70 -15.97 -28.20
CA VAL A 211 -7.93 -15.20 -29.19
C VAL A 211 -6.47 -15.70 -29.15
N ASP A 212 -5.99 -16.27 -30.27
CA ASP A 212 -4.57 -16.61 -30.40
C ASP A 212 -3.77 -15.32 -30.64
N ASN A 213 -3.14 -14.79 -29.62
CA ASN A 213 -2.04 -13.85 -29.78
C ASN A 213 -0.77 -14.70 -30.03
N THR A 214 -0.46 -14.90 -31.33
CA THR A 214 0.80 -15.50 -31.77
C THR A 214 1.99 -14.66 -31.32
#